data_ce739e46ed6bbb5df55e6cf1407d3f1a
#
_entry.id   ce739e46ed6bbb5df55e6cf1407d3f1a
#
_cell.length_a   1.000
_cell.length_b   1.000
_cell.length_c   1.000
_cell.angle_alpha   90.00
_cell.angle_beta   90.00
_cell.angle_gamma   90.00
#
_symmetry.space_group_name_H-M   'P 1'
#
loop_
_entity.id
_entity.type
_entity.pdbx_description
1 polymer ?
#
loop_
_entity_poly.entity_id
_entity_poly.type
_entity_poly.pdbx_seq_one_letter_code
_entity_poly.pdbx_strand_id
1 'polypeptide(L)'
;SELDKDGCSVLSKFLTNKGLELIAQEVEQRKDKAFYSESKLCNVYLAKGNPKESQGHPQNIFMERTNGFITADLLNEGTLSHLLYHWKPLRSFLAQCLSKKELYIYEDPMSNMIVNVCKPGQTFNWHFDTNEFTITYLLKGAESGGCFEYAPNLRLKNDECFEEVKKVLDGDRARVKKLKLCSGDLQFFL
;
A
#
# COMPACT_ATOMS: atom_id res chain seq x y z
N SER A 1 19.42 -7.19 -5.49
CA SER A 1 18.22 -7.01 -6.33
C SER A 1 17.83 -5.54 -6.43
N GLU A 2 16.94 -5.16 -7.34
CA GLU A 2 16.33 -3.82 -7.37
C GLU A 2 15.64 -3.51 -6.05
N LEU A 3 14.98 -4.50 -5.49
CA LEU A 3 14.28 -4.39 -4.22
C LEU A 3 15.22 -3.99 -3.06
N ASP A 4 16.41 -4.59 -2.98
CA ASP A 4 17.40 -4.24 -1.94
C ASP A 4 17.97 -2.83 -2.12
N LYS A 5 18.15 -2.41 -3.38
CA LYS A 5 18.74 -1.11 -3.72
C LYS A 5 17.72 0.02 -3.64
N ASP A 6 16.53 -0.21 -4.18
CA ASP A 6 15.53 0.83 -4.41
C ASP A 6 14.34 0.73 -3.45
N GLY A 7 14.25 -0.33 -2.64
CA GLY A 7 13.14 -0.58 -1.72
C GLY A 7 11.82 -0.91 -2.44
N CYS A 8 11.83 -0.97 -3.76
CA CYS A 8 10.66 -1.23 -4.58
C CYS A 8 11.02 -1.91 -5.89
N SER A 9 10.16 -2.79 -6.36
CA SER A 9 10.23 -3.40 -7.70
C SER A 9 8.85 -3.46 -8.34
N VAL A 10 8.78 -3.34 -9.66
CA VAL A 10 7.53 -3.36 -10.42
C VAL A 10 7.60 -4.46 -11.48
N LEU A 11 6.61 -5.35 -11.45
CA LEU A 11 6.38 -6.33 -12.51
C LEU A 11 5.28 -5.79 -13.44
N SER A 12 5.69 -5.23 -14.55
CA SER A 12 4.76 -4.63 -15.52
C SER A 12 3.88 -5.69 -16.17
N LYS A 13 2.59 -5.38 -16.32
CA LYS A 13 1.59 -6.26 -16.95
C LYS A 13 1.52 -7.64 -16.30
N PHE A 14 1.66 -7.70 -14.98
CA PHE A 14 1.56 -8.95 -14.23
C PHE A 14 0.18 -9.60 -14.41
N LEU A 15 -0.88 -8.79 -14.35
CA LEU A 15 -2.22 -9.26 -14.70
C LEU A 15 -2.43 -9.20 -16.22
N THR A 16 -3.00 -10.25 -16.78
CA THR A 16 -3.53 -10.20 -18.14
C THR A 16 -4.72 -9.23 -18.22
N ASN A 17 -5.02 -8.69 -19.39
CA ASN A 17 -6.19 -7.81 -19.57
C ASN A 17 -7.47 -8.46 -19.04
N LYS A 18 -7.70 -9.75 -19.33
CA LYS A 18 -8.85 -10.49 -18.84
C LYS A 18 -8.85 -10.62 -17.31
N GLY A 19 -7.70 -10.90 -16.70
CA GLY A 19 -7.58 -10.97 -15.24
C GLY A 19 -7.85 -9.63 -14.58
N LEU A 20 -7.31 -8.56 -15.16
CA LEU A 20 -7.55 -7.19 -14.69
C LEU A 20 -9.04 -6.82 -14.77
N GLU A 21 -9.70 -7.11 -15.89
CA GLU A 21 -11.14 -6.86 -16.07
C GLU A 21 -11.99 -7.61 -15.03
N LEU A 22 -11.68 -8.88 -14.77
CA LEU A 22 -12.40 -9.68 -13.78
C LEU A 22 -12.25 -9.10 -12.38
N ILE A 23 -11.03 -8.77 -11.94
CA ILE A 23 -10.81 -8.19 -10.62
C ILE A 23 -11.46 -6.79 -10.53
N ALA A 24 -11.36 -5.98 -11.59
CA ALA A 24 -12.00 -4.68 -11.62
C ALA A 24 -13.54 -4.78 -11.48
N GLN A 25 -14.17 -5.79 -12.11
CA GLN A 25 -15.59 -6.06 -11.96
C GLN A 25 -15.94 -6.50 -10.53
N GLU A 26 -15.14 -7.37 -9.91
CA GLU A 26 -15.32 -7.78 -8.51
C GLU A 26 -15.30 -6.58 -7.55
N VAL A 27 -14.38 -5.66 -7.77
CA VAL A 27 -14.25 -4.42 -6.99
C VAL A 27 -15.42 -3.47 -7.25
N GLU A 28 -15.79 -3.27 -8.52
CA GLU A 28 -16.89 -2.39 -8.90
C GLU A 28 -18.22 -2.79 -8.26
N GLN A 29 -18.51 -4.10 -8.20
CA GLN A 29 -19.72 -4.63 -7.55
C GLN A 29 -19.73 -4.40 -6.02
N ARG A 30 -18.61 -4.04 -5.42
CA ARG A 30 -18.44 -3.91 -3.96
C ARG A 30 -18.05 -2.51 -3.52
N LYS A 31 -17.82 -1.59 -4.44
CA LYS A 31 -17.36 -0.23 -4.14
C LYS A 31 -18.28 0.55 -3.19
N ASP A 32 -19.58 0.28 -3.25
CA ASP A 32 -20.57 0.93 -2.39
C ASP A 32 -20.53 0.41 -0.95
N LYS A 33 -19.85 -0.72 -0.72
CA LYS A 33 -19.60 -1.29 0.61
C LYS A 33 -18.24 -0.88 1.17
N ALA A 34 -17.49 -0.03 0.46
CA ALA A 34 -16.18 0.42 0.94
C ALA A 34 -16.35 1.16 2.27
N PHE A 35 -15.52 0.78 3.24
CA PHE A 35 -15.43 1.45 4.53
C PHE A 35 -14.64 2.74 4.39
N TYR A 36 -15.16 3.81 4.94
CA TYR A 36 -14.48 5.10 5.06
C TYR A 36 -14.30 5.42 6.55
N SER A 37 -13.08 5.73 6.97
CA SER A 37 -12.80 6.07 8.36
C SER A 37 -13.55 7.35 8.78
N GLU A 38 -14.11 7.36 9.98
CA GLU A 38 -14.69 8.57 10.58
C GLU A 38 -13.62 9.64 10.80
N SER A 39 -12.45 9.25 11.26
CA SER A 39 -11.29 10.14 11.30
C SER A 39 -10.67 10.24 9.92
N LYS A 40 -10.70 11.44 9.38
CA LYS A 40 -10.08 11.77 8.09
C LYS A 40 -8.62 12.19 8.22
N LEU A 41 -8.05 12.04 9.39
CA LEU A 41 -6.67 12.41 9.69
C LEU A 41 -5.89 11.21 10.21
N CYS A 42 -4.66 11.04 9.75
CA CYS A 42 -3.71 10.09 10.28
C CYS A 42 -2.30 10.68 10.28
N ASN A 43 -1.46 10.23 11.19
CA ASN A 43 -0.03 10.50 11.10
C ASN A 43 0.65 9.42 10.24
N VAL A 44 1.93 9.63 9.94
CA VAL A 44 2.73 8.71 9.10
C VAL A 44 2.85 7.29 9.68
N TYR A 45 2.64 7.13 10.99
CA TYR A 45 2.70 5.83 11.68
C TYR A 45 1.34 5.14 11.80
N LEU A 46 0.26 5.73 11.28
CA LEU A 46 -1.12 5.25 11.40
C LEU A 46 -1.53 4.99 12.85
N ALA A 47 -1.02 5.77 13.77
CA ALA A 47 -1.16 5.60 15.21
C ALA A 47 -1.70 6.86 15.90
N LYS A 48 -2.00 6.76 17.18
CA LYS A 48 -2.28 7.92 18.03
C LYS A 48 -1.02 8.79 18.12
N GLY A 49 -1.21 10.10 18.25
CA GLY A 49 -0.12 11.02 18.51
C GLY A 49 0.60 10.72 19.83
N ASN A 50 1.84 11.17 19.94
CA ASN A 50 2.64 11.03 21.14
C ASN A 50 2.61 12.32 21.96
N PRO A 51 1.90 12.36 23.12
CA PRO A 51 1.78 13.57 23.92
C PRO A 51 3.08 13.99 24.61
N LYS A 52 4.12 13.15 24.58
CA LYS A 52 5.44 13.48 25.13
C LYS A 52 6.32 14.26 24.14
N GLU A 53 5.92 14.30 22.87
CA GLU A 53 6.65 14.95 21.81
C GLU A 53 5.98 16.27 21.38
N SER A 54 6.74 17.15 20.76
CA SER A 54 6.23 18.42 20.23
C SER A 54 5.22 18.21 19.09
N GLN A 55 4.41 19.21 18.79
CA GLN A 55 3.46 19.18 17.69
C GLN A 55 4.14 19.00 16.32
N GLY A 56 5.38 19.47 16.17
CA GLY A 56 6.18 19.31 14.96
C GLY A 56 6.88 17.96 14.83
N HIS A 57 6.76 17.08 15.80
CA HIS A 57 7.33 15.74 15.74
C HIS A 57 6.52 14.85 14.74
N PRO A 58 7.16 13.99 13.92
CA PRO A 58 6.47 13.16 12.92
C PRO A 58 5.28 12.36 13.45
N GLN A 59 5.33 11.90 14.70
CA GLN A 59 4.22 11.20 15.34
C GLN A 59 3.00 12.10 15.62
N ASN A 60 3.16 13.43 15.58
CA ASN A 60 2.11 14.40 15.86
C ASN A 60 1.70 15.23 14.63
N ILE A 61 2.31 14.98 13.46
CA ILE A 61 1.91 15.59 12.19
C ILE A 61 0.80 14.73 11.59
N PHE A 62 -0.43 15.26 11.58
CA PHE A 62 -1.59 14.59 11.05
C PHE A 62 -1.92 15.12 9.65
N MET A 63 -2.18 14.20 8.73
CA MET A 63 -2.47 14.47 7.32
C MET A 63 -3.80 13.84 6.92
N GLU A 64 -4.42 14.33 5.86
CA GLU A 64 -5.67 13.79 5.36
C GLU A 64 -5.55 12.34 4.89
N ARG A 65 -6.56 11.54 5.26
CA ARG A 65 -6.78 10.18 4.81
C ARG A 65 -8.27 9.99 4.53
N THR A 66 -8.64 10.12 3.28
CA THR A 66 -10.05 10.14 2.86
C THR A 66 -10.41 8.99 1.90
N ASN A 67 -9.43 8.16 1.53
CA ASN A 67 -9.67 6.96 0.74
C ASN A 67 -10.58 5.95 1.47
N GLY A 68 -11.25 5.12 0.71
CA GLY A 68 -12.05 4.00 1.23
C GLY A 68 -11.31 2.68 1.12
N PHE A 69 -11.80 1.68 1.83
CA PHE A 69 -11.26 0.31 1.85
C PHE A 69 -12.37 -0.70 1.60
N ILE A 70 -12.15 -1.61 0.65
CA ILE A 70 -12.94 -2.83 0.55
C ILE A 70 -12.13 -3.92 1.23
N THR A 71 -12.68 -4.51 2.27
CA THR A 71 -12.02 -5.49 3.12
C THR A 71 -12.15 -6.91 2.56
N ALA A 72 -11.29 -7.81 2.99
CA ALA A 72 -11.18 -9.16 2.43
C ALA A 72 -12.44 -10.00 2.58
N ASP A 73 -13.22 -9.83 3.65
CA ASP A 73 -14.50 -10.50 3.87
C ASP A 73 -15.54 -10.21 2.77
N LEU A 74 -15.39 -9.10 2.07
CA LEU A 74 -16.19 -8.77 0.90
C LEU A 74 -15.66 -9.39 -0.40
N LEU A 75 -14.42 -9.89 -0.41
CA LEU A 75 -13.72 -10.52 -1.54
C LEU A 75 -13.57 -12.03 -1.25
N ASN A 76 -14.70 -12.70 -1.07
CA ASN A 76 -14.82 -14.07 -0.61
C ASN A 76 -14.32 -15.13 -1.60
N GLU A 77 -14.39 -16.40 -1.19
CA GLU A 77 -14.06 -17.56 -2.01
C GLU A 77 -14.77 -17.52 -3.37
N GLY A 78 -14.02 -17.82 -4.42
CA GLY A 78 -14.50 -17.79 -5.80
C GLY A 78 -14.21 -16.50 -6.55
N THR A 79 -13.81 -15.41 -5.88
CA THR A 79 -13.29 -14.24 -6.57
C THR A 79 -11.85 -14.48 -7.05
N LEU A 80 -11.46 -13.87 -8.17
CA LEU A 80 -10.09 -13.96 -8.68
C LEU A 80 -9.10 -13.31 -7.69
N SER A 81 -9.51 -12.24 -7.02
CA SER A 81 -8.73 -11.60 -5.97
C SER A 81 -8.37 -12.58 -4.86
N HIS A 82 -9.35 -13.33 -4.35
CA HIS A 82 -9.14 -14.36 -3.32
C HIS A 82 -8.24 -15.48 -3.84
N LEU A 83 -8.47 -15.98 -5.06
CA LEU A 83 -7.66 -17.03 -5.67
C LEU A 83 -6.19 -16.60 -5.82
N LEU A 84 -5.92 -15.36 -6.24
CA LEU A 84 -4.57 -14.83 -6.35
C LEU A 84 -3.86 -14.74 -5.00
N TYR A 85 -4.56 -14.28 -3.96
CA TYR A 85 -4.01 -14.21 -2.61
C TYR A 85 -3.58 -15.58 -2.09
N HIS A 86 -4.39 -16.61 -2.33
CA HIS A 86 -4.12 -17.97 -1.91
C HIS A 86 -3.24 -18.78 -2.88
N TRP A 87 -2.84 -18.20 -4.01
CA TRP A 87 -2.09 -18.90 -5.05
C TRP A 87 -0.65 -19.20 -4.61
N LYS A 88 -0.39 -20.46 -4.32
CA LYS A 88 0.90 -20.94 -3.81
C LYS A 88 2.10 -20.57 -4.70
N PRO A 89 2.03 -20.67 -6.06
CA PRO A 89 3.15 -20.28 -6.90
C PRO A 89 3.55 -18.81 -6.76
N LEU A 90 2.57 -17.89 -6.65
CA LEU A 90 2.86 -16.47 -6.39
C LEU A 90 3.56 -16.29 -5.04
N ARG A 91 3.04 -16.90 -3.99
CA ARG A 91 3.63 -16.84 -2.66
C ARG A 91 5.06 -17.42 -2.62
N SER A 92 5.31 -18.53 -3.33
CA SER A 92 6.66 -19.09 -3.45
C SER A 92 7.63 -18.18 -4.22
N PHE A 93 7.17 -17.54 -5.28
CA PHE A 93 7.94 -16.55 -6.02
C PHE A 93 8.32 -15.36 -5.13
N LEU A 94 7.36 -14.83 -4.39
CA LEU A 94 7.59 -13.71 -3.47
C LEU A 94 8.56 -14.08 -2.34
N ALA A 95 8.46 -15.31 -1.80
CA ALA A 95 9.41 -15.81 -0.82
C ALA A 95 10.85 -15.80 -1.36
N GLN A 96 11.04 -16.22 -2.61
CA GLN A 96 12.35 -16.18 -3.27
C GLN A 96 12.85 -14.73 -3.45
N CYS A 97 11.99 -13.80 -3.87
CA CYS A 97 12.35 -12.38 -4.01
C CYS A 97 12.84 -11.79 -2.68
N LEU A 98 12.27 -12.21 -1.57
CA LEU A 98 12.60 -11.78 -0.21
C LEU A 98 13.74 -12.58 0.44
N SER A 99 14.31 -13.56 -0.27
CA SER A 99 15.29 -14.51 0.30
C SER A 99 14.78 -15.22 1.57
N LYS A 100 13.46 -15.46 1.63
CA LYS A 100 12.79 -16.19 2.71
C LYS A 100 12.56 -17.65 2.27
N LYS A 101 12.61 -18.57 3.23
CA LYS A 101 12.31 -19.98 2.97
C LYS A 101 10.85 -20.18 2.55
N GLU A 102 9.95 -19.48 3.19
CA GLU A 102 8.49 -19.59 3.01
C GLU A 102 7.81 -18.29 3.47
N LEU A 103 6.65 -18.00 2.88
CA LEU A 103 5.72 -16.97 3.34
C LEU A 103 4.43 -17.62 3.77
N TYR A 104 3.88 -17.15 4.88
CA TYR A 104 2.60 -17.59 5.41
C TYR A 104 1.49 -16.63 4.98
N ILE A 105 0.28 -17.16 4.93
CA ILE A 105 -0.92 -16.34 4.72
C ILE A 105 -1.20 -15.57 6.02
N TYR A 106 -1.49 -14.29 5.87
CA TYR A 106 -2.03 -13.50 6.98
C TYR A 106 -3.51 -13.87 7.13
N GLU A 107 -3.88 -14.42 8.28
CA GLU A 107 -5.19 -15.05 8.46
C GLU A 107 -6.30 -14.11 8.96
N ASP A 108 -6.02 -12.82 9.15
CA ASP A 108 -7.06 -11.86 9.52
C ASP A 108 -8.10 -11.76 8.39
N PRO A 109 -9.36 -12.13 8.65
CA PRO A 109 -10.38 -12.22 7.60
C PRO A 109 -10.80 -10.87 7.04
N MET A 110 -10.43 -9.75 7.69
CA MET A 110 -10.77 -8.41 7.22
C MET A 110 -9.59 -7.70 6.54
N SER A 111 -8.35 -7.98 6.95
CA SER A 111 -7.19 -7.19 6.53
C SER A 111 -6.12 -7.98 5.78
N ASN A 112 -6.33 -9.29 5.54
CA ASN A 112 -5.39 -10.10 4.76
C ASN A 112 -5.29 -9.64 3.29
N MET A 113 -6.34 -9.00 2.78
CA MET A 113 -6.39 -8.37 1.46
C MET A 113 -7.27 -7.12 1.53
N ILE A 114 -6.77 -6.00 1.03
CA ILE A 114 -7.49 -4.73 1.05
C ILE A 114 -7.45 -4.10 -0.33
N VAL A 115 -8.60 -3.62 -0.80
CA VAL A 115 -8.65 -2.77 -1.98
C VAL A 115 -8.79 -1.32 -1.54
N ASN A 116 -7.82 -0.49 -1.89
CA ASN A 116 -7.88 0.94 -1.70
C ASN A 116 -8.75 1.58 -2.79
N VAL A 117 -9.76 2.34 -2.39
CA VAL A 117 -10.66 3.07 -3.29
C VAL A 117 -10.44 4.57 -3.07
N CYS A 118 -9.96 5.25 -4.11
CA CYS A 118 -9.81 6.70 -4.13
C CYS A 118 -10.75 7.30 -5.18
N LYS A 119 -11.70 8.11 -4.74
CA LYS A 119 -12.56 8.93 -5.61
C LYS A 119 -11.85 10.25 -5.93
N PRO A 120 -12.29 11.01 -6.96
CA PRO A 120 -11.75 12.33 -7.23
C PRO A 120 -11.72 13.21 -5.97
N GLY A 121 -10.59 13.86 -5.70
CA GLY A 121 -10.39 14.70 -4.52
C GLY A 121 -10.06 13.94 -3.22
N GLN A 122 -10.05 12.61 -3.23
CA GLN A 122 -9.61 11.83 -2.07
C GLN A 122 -8.11 11.62 -2.07
N THR A 123 -7.56 11.40 -0.89
CA THR A 123 -6.12 11.23 -0.68
C THR A 123 -5.82 10.15 0.36
N PHE A 124 -4.68 9.51 0.19
CA PHE A 124 -4.03 8.68 1.19
C PHE A 124 -2.58 9.12 1.26
N ASN A 125 -2.30 9.97 2.24
CA ASN A 125 -1.00 10.63 2.40
C ASN A 125 0.11 9.69 2.89
N TRP A 126 1.28 10.26 3.14
CA TRP A 126 2.46 9.55 3.62
C TRP A 126 2.14 8.69 4.83
N HIS A 127 2.52 7.43 4.76
CA HIS A 127 2.40 6.48 5.86
C HIS A 127 3.44 5.37 5.71
N PHE A 128 3.74 4.75 6.80
CA PHE A 128 4.46 3.48 6.82
C PHE A 128 3.46 2.35 6.89
N ASP A 129 3.63 1.34 6.07
CA ASP A 129 2.89 0.10 6.23
C ASP A 129 3.35 -0.61 7.51
N THR A 130 2.44 -1.35 8.11
CA THR A 130 2.72 -2.13 9.34
C THR A 130 3.37 -3.47 9.04
N ASN A 131 3.49 -3.84 7.79
CA ASN A 131 4.05 -5.10 7.32
C ASN A 131 5.53 -4.93 6.96
N GLU A 132 6.28 -6.02 6.99
CA GLU A 132 7.69 -6.08 6.57
C GLU A 132 7.83 -5.83 5.06
N PHE A 133 6.79 -6.12 4.30
CA PHE A 133 6.69 -5.87 2.85
C PHE A 133 5.22 -5.76 2.44
N THR A 134 4.98 -5.06 1.36
CA THR A 134 3.63 -4.90 0.79
C THR A 134 3.64 -5.19 -0.71
N ILE A 135 2.55 -5.81 -1.17
CA ILE A 135 2.32 -6.14 -2.58
C ILE A 135 1.01 -5.50 -3.00
N THR A 136 1.06 -4.74 -4.06
CA THR A 136 -0.14 -4.10 -4.60
C THR A 136 -0.29 -4.37 -6.09
N TYR A 137 -1.53 -4.37 -6.56
CA TYR A 137 -1.88 -4.34 -7.98
C TYR A 137 -2.59 -3.04 -8.29
N LEU A 138 -2.15 -2.33 -9.31
CA LEU A 138 -2.91 -1.20 -9.79
C LEU A 138 -4.04 -1.69 -10.69
N LEU A 139 -5.27 -1.60 -10.22
CA LEU A 139 -6.45 -2.02 -11.00
C LEU A 139 -6.90 -0.92 -11.95
N LYS A 140 -6.98 0.32 -11.46
CA LYS A 140 -7.38 1.48 -12.25
C LYS A 140 -6.53 2.67 -11.85
N GLY A 141 -5.74 3.20 -12.78
CA GLY A 141 -4.98 4.42 -12.58
C GLY A 141 -5.86 5.67 -12.56
N ALA A 142 -5.39 6.75 -11.94
CA ALA A 142 -6.01 8.05 -12.01
C ALA A 142 -5.85 8.64 -13.42
N GLU A 143 -6.87 9.37 -13.89
CA GLU A 143 -6.79 10.11 -15.17
C GLU A 143 -5.82 11.29 -15.07
N SER A 144 -5.74 11.90 -13.88
CA SER A 144 -4.79 12.97 -13.58
C SER A 144 -4.42 12.95 -12.10
N GLY A 145 -3.18 13.31 -11.75
CA GLY A 145 -2.68 13.23 -10.38
C GLY A 145 -2.50 11.80 -9.88
N GLY A 146 -2.53 11.62 -8.56
CA GLY A 146 -2.53 10.30 -7.92
C GLY A 146 -1.30 9.43 -8.20
N CYS A 147 -0.13 10.04 -8.43
CA CYS A 147 1.11 9.31 -8.61
C CYS A 147 1.52 8.63 -7.30
N PHE A 148 1.94 7.37 -7.37
CA PHE A 148 2.53 6.70 -6.23
C PHE A 148 3.92 7.29 -5.95
N GLU A 149 4.10 7.85 -4.77
CA GLU A 149 5.37 8.37 -4.28
C GLU A 149 5.86 7.51 -3.12
N TYR A 150 7.16 7.27 -3.05
CA TYR A 150 7.78 6.56 -1.94
C TYR A 150 9.17 7.11 -1.63
N ALA A 151 9.61 6.94 -0.41
CA ALA A 151 10.93 7.34 0.04
C ALA A 151 11.61 6.13 0.71
N PRO A 152 12.49 5.42 0.01
CA PRO A 152 13.09 4.20 0.50
C PRO A 152 14.08 4.49 1.64
N ASN A 153 14.23 3.50 2.53
CA ASN A 153 15.24 3.52 3.61
C ASN A 153 15.16 4.77 4.50
N LEU A 154 13.95 5.27 4.76
CA LEU A 154 13.76 6.37 5.71
C LEU A 154 13.91 5.92 7.16
N ARG A 155 13.56 4.66 7.46
CA ARG A 155 13.73 4.05 8.77
C ARG A 155 14.84 3.01 8.72
N LEU A 156 15.51 2.83 9.83
CA LEU A 156 16.46 1.75 10.05
C LEU A 156 15.88 0.73 11.05
N LYS A 157 16.44 -0.46 11.09
CA LYS A 157 15.91 -1.56 11.94
C LYS A 157 15.71 -1.16 13.42
N ASN A 158 16.54 -0.28 13.94
CA ASN A 158 16.51 0.13 15.35
C ASN A 158 16.43 1.66 15.52
N ASP A 159 16.07 2.40 14.46
CA ASP A 159 16.00 3.85 14.49
C ASP A 159 14.88 4.32 13.55
N GLU A 160 13.91 5.05 14.08
CA GLU A 160 12.82 5.64 13.31
C GLU A 160 13.28 6.81 12.43
N CYS A 161 14.50 7.31 12.63
CA CYS A 161 15.09 8.41 11.86
C CYS A 161 14.13 9.61 11.72
N PHE A 162 13.53 10.06 12.81
CA PHE A 162 12.48 11.08 12.84
C PHE A 162 12.83 12.35 12.06
N GLU A 163 14.11 12.77 12.08
CA GLU A 163 14.56 13.95 11.34
C GLU A 163 14.42 13.78 9.83
N GLU A 164 14.76 12.59 9.30
CA GLU A 164 14.64 12.29 7.88
C GLU A 164 13.16 12.16 7.46
N VAL A 165 12.35 11.52 8.31
CA VAL A 165 10.90 11.45 8.12
C VAL A 165 10.30 12.87 8.10
N LYS A 166 10.70 13.71 9.04
CA LYS A 166 10.22 15.10 9.12
C LYS A 166 10.55 15.90 7.87
N LYS A 167 11.76 15.77 7.32
CA LYS A 167 12.12 16.46 6.06
C LYS A 167 11.15 16.14 4.94
N VAL A 168 10.78 14.87 4.77
CA VAL A 168 9.80 14.45 3.74
C VAL A 168 8.42 15.04 4.02
N LEU A 169 7.97 15.03 5.27
CA LEU A 169 6.69 15.59 5.68
C LEU A 169 6.66 17.11 5.48
N ASP A 170 7.77 17.82 5.70
CA ASP A 170 7.93 19.26 5.47
C ASP A 170 8.08 19.62 3.98
N GLY A 171 8.07 18.63 3.09
CA GLY A 171 8.09 18.86 1.65
C GLY A 171 9.43 18.66 0.95
N ASP A 172 10.47 18.19 1.64
CA ASP A 172 11.72 17.78 0.98
C ASP A 172 11.46 16.58 0.07
N ARG A 173 11.88 16.66 -1.17
CA ARG A 173 11.71 15.65 -2.19
C ARG A 173 13.01 14.97 -2.63
N ALA A 174 14.14 15.29 -1.97
CA ALA A 174 15.45 14.76 -2.36
C ALA A 174 15.52 13.24 -2.32
N ARG A 175 14.81 12.62 -1.37
CA ARG A 175 14.72 11.14 -1.23
C ARG A 175 13.46 10.53 -1.81
N VAL A 176 12.54 11.36 -2.32
CA VAL A 176 11.25 10.89 -2.84
C VAL A 176 11.39 10.42 -4.29
N LYS A 177 10.94 9.21 -4.53
CA LYS A 177 10.82 8.63 -5.86
C LYS A 177 9.35 8.56 -6.27
N LYS A 178 9.10 8.63 -7.58
CA LYS A 178 7.77 8.49 -8.18
C LYS A 178 7.73 7.26 -9.06
N LEU A 179 6.68 6.45 -8.91
CA LEU A 179 6.45 5.32 -9.79
C LEU A 179 5.35 5.66 -10.80
N LYS A 180 5.65 5.42 -12.05
CA LYS A 180 4.67 5.45 -13.13
C LYS A 180 4.08 4.04 -13.29
N LEU A 181 3.02 3.76 -12.55
CA LEU A 181 2.31 2.49 -12.62
C LEU A 181 1.23 2.51 -13.68
N CYS A 182 1.07 1.39 -14.37
CA CYS A 182 -0.03 1.12 -15.30
C CYS A 182 -0.99 0.08 -14.71
N SER A 183 -2.25 0.13 -15.12
CA SER A 183 -3.22 -0.88 -14.70
C SER A 183 -2.74 -2.28 -15.07
N GLY A 184 -2.80 -3.21 -14.12
CA GLY A 184 -2.28 -4.56 -14.25
C GLY A 184 -0.84 -4.76 -13.77
N ASP A 185 -0.13 -3.69 -13.41
CA ASP A 185 1.20 -3.79 -12.79
C ASP A 185 1.09 -4.31 -11.35
N LEU A 186 2.03 -5.18 -10.98
CA LEU A 186 2.27 -5.56 -9.60
C LEU A 186 3.43 -4.74 -9.07
N GLN A 187 3.22 -4.09 -7.98
CA GLN A 187 4.24 -3.39 -7.21
C GLN A 187 4.56 -4.17 -5.95
N PHE A 188 5.84 -4.27 -5.65
CA PHE A 188 6.36 -4.92 -4.46
C PHE A 188 7.34 -3.98 -3.79
N PHE A 189 7.14 -3.66 -2.50
CA PHE A 189 7.98 -2.72 -1.75
C PHE A 189 8.15 -3.13 -0.28
N LEU A 190 9.27 -2.66 0.31
CA LEU A 190 9.71 -2.90 1.68
C LEU A 190 9.43 -1.71 2.59
#